data_476968cf6a202bd889cd8c202a730784
#
_entry.id   476968cf6a202bd889cd8c202a730784
#
_cell.length_a   1.000
_cell.length_b   1.000
_cell.length_c   1.000
_cell.angle_alpha   90.00
_cell.angle_beta   90.00
_cell.angle_gamma   90.00
#
_symmetry.space_group_name_H-M   'P 1'
#
loop_
_entity.id
_entity.type
_entity.pdbx_description
1 polymer ?
#
loop_
_entity_poly.entity_id
_entity_poly.type
_entity_poly.pdbx_seq_one_letter_code
_entity_poly.pdbx_strand_id
1 'polypeptide(L)'
;MSEHKNIILQASASWCNPCQQAKRYIQDIKAEDKVVYIDVEENEALVAEYKIKNLPTFILLDFDGKEVERFVGFDKVKIDEMLDKVWSDDHVWKFIRC
;
A
#
# COMPACT_ATOMS: atom_id res chain seq x y z
N MET A 1 2.01 16.24 15.76
CA MET A 1 1.91 15.39 15.73
C MET A 1 1.81 14.58 14.69
N SER A 2 2.07 13.73 14.55
CA SER A 2 2.23 12.90 13.55
C SER A 2 1.15 12.18 13.17
N GLU A 3 0.12 12.78 13.12
CA GLU A 3 -0.97 12.11 12.88
C GLU A 3 -1.16 11.73 11.52
N HIS A 4 -0.43 12.11 10.59
CA HIS A 4 -0.71 11.81 9.22
C HIS A 4 0.07 10.61 8.78
N LYS A 5 -0.25 9.48 9.30
CA LYS A 5 0.43 8.28 8.89
C LYS A 5 -0.41 7.58 7.86
N ASN A 6 -0.09 7.83 6.62
CA ASN A 6 -0.75 7.13 5.53
C ASN A 6 -0.24 5.70 5.48
N ILE A 7 -1.04 4.80 4.97
CA ILE A 7 -0.62 3.42 4.84
C ILE A 7 -1.13 2.91 3.51
N ILE A 8 -0.45 1.92 2.95
CA ILE A 8 -0.85 1.34 1.68
C ILE A 8 -1.58 0.04 1.94
N LEU A 9 -2.68 -0.15 1.27
CA LEU A 9 -3.41 -1.39 1.34
C LEU A 9 -3.22 -2.10 0.02
N GLN A 10 -2.70 -3.31 0.06
CA GLN A 10 -2.55 -4.11 -1.15
C GLN A 10 -3.59 -5.22 -1.14
N ALA A 11 -4.52 -5.18 -2.09
CA ALA A 11 -5.50 -6.23 -2.27
C ALA A 11 -4.86 -7.30 -3.14
N SER A 12 -4.88 -8.54 -2.68
CA SER A 12 -4.24 -9.62 -3.41
C SER A 12 -4.97 -10.93 -3.19
N ALA A 13 -4.50 -11.96 -3.88
CA ALA A 13 -5.02 -13.31 -3.70
C ALA A 13 -3.85 -14.27 -3.89
N SER A 14 -3.97 -15.44 -3.31
CA SER A 14 -2.87 -16.41 -3.36
C SER A 14 -2.57 -16.86 -4.79
N TRP A 15 -3.57 -16.85 -5.67
CA TRP A 15 -3.39 -17.29 -7.04
C TRP A 15 -2.95 -16.17 -7.98
N CYS A 16 -2.74 -14.99 -7.48
CA CYS A 16 -2.40 -13.84 -8.30
C CYS A 16 -0.88 -13.67 -8.36
N ASN A 17 -0.26 -14.01 -9.47
CA ASN A 17 1.18 -13.89 -9.61
C ASN A 17 1.70 -12.46 -9.49
N PRO A 18 1.11 -11.48 -10.16
CA PRO A 18 1.60 -10.10 -9.99
C PRO A 18 1.48 -9.62 -8.55
N CYS A 19 0.49 -10.12 -7.81
CA CYS A 19 0.35 -9.78 -6.41
C CYS A 19 1.53 -10.28 -5.61
N GLN A 20 1.94 -11.52 -5.88
CA GLN A 20 3.06 -12.12 -5.18
C GLN A 20 4.37 -11.45 -5.56
N GLN A 21 4.51 -11.05 -6.81
CA GLN A 21 5.70 -10.33 -7.26
C GLN A 21 5.80 -8.98 -6.55
N ALA A 22 4.68 -8.28 -6.44
CA ALA A 22 4.67 -6.99 -5.75
C ALA A 22 5.03 -7.15 -4.29
N LYS A 23 4.48 -8.18 -3.65
CA LYS A 23 4.77 -8.43 -2.25
C LYS A 23 6.25 -8.70 -2.05
N ARG A 24 6.83 -9.50 -2.93
CA ARG A 24 8.24 -9.83 -2.84
C ARG A 24 9.10 -8.58 -3.04
N TYR A 25 8.73 -7.75 -4.00
CA TYR A 25 9.47 -6.52 -4.24
C TYR A 25 9.45 -5.63 -2.99
N ILE A 26 8.27 -5.49 -2.38
CA ILE A 26 8.13 -4.65 -1.19
C ILE A 26 8.95 -5.20 -0.04
N GLN A 27 9.00 -6.52 0.09
CA GLN A 27 9.82 -7.15 1.11
C GLN A 27 11.31 -6.94 0.84
N ASP A 28 11.71 -7.02 -0.42
CA ASP A 28 13.10 -6.85 -0.80
C ASP A 28 13.61 -5.45 -0.48
N ILE A 29 12.76 -4.45 -0.62
CA ILE A 29 13.17 -3.08 -0.30
C ILE A 29 12.84 -2.75 1.17
N LYS A 30 12.42 -3.74 1.94
CA LYS A 30 12.18 -3.62 3.37
C LYS A 30 11.12 -2.57 3.70
N ALA A 31 10.08 -2.54 2.91
CA ALA A 31 8.99 -1.59 3.11
C ALA A 31 7.69 -2.29 3.54
N GLU A 32 7.78 -3.56 3.96
CA GLU A 32 6.56 -4.30 4.26
C GLU A 32 5.80 -3.75 5.46
N ASP A 33 6.45 -2.99 6.32
CA ASP A 33 5.75 -2.40 7.45
C ASP A 33 4.87 -1.23 7.04
N LYS A 34 4.97 -0.77 5.80
CA LYS A 34 4.15 0.32 5.30
C LYS A 34 2.95 -0.17 4.51
N VAL A 35 2.82 -1.47 4.35
CA VAL A 35 1.78 -2.05 3.51
C VAL A 35 0.98 -3.06 4.29
N VAL A 36 -0.35 -2.96 4.21
CA VAL A 36 -1.24 -3.95 4.78
C VAL A 36 -1.73 -4.81 3.64
N TYR A 37 -1.50 -6.12 3.74
CA TYR A 37 -1.93 -7.04 2.69
C TYR A 37 -3.28 -7.61 3.06
N ILE A 38 -4.22 -7.59 2.15
CA ILE A 38 -5.50 -8.21 2.38
C ILE A 38 -5.76 -9.26 1.31
N ASP A 39 -6.30 -10.40 1.74
CA ASP A 39 -6.69 -11.46 0.84
C ASP A 39 -8.14 -11.17 0.47
N VAL A 40 -8.40 -10.91 -0.80
CA VAL A 40 -9.74 -10.51 -1.21
C VAL A 40 -10.78 -11.60 -0.95
N GLU A 41 -10.34 -12.84 -0.90
CA GLU A 41 -11.27 -13.94 -0.66
C GLU A 41 -11.70 -14.03 0.80
N GLU A 42 -10.97 -13.38 1.68
CA GLU A 42 -11.29 -13.38 3.09
C GLU A 42 -11.73 -12.02 3.62
N ASN A 43 -11.83 -11.04 2.75
CA ASN A 43 -12.14 -9.68 3.17
C ASN A 43 -13.17 -9.05 2.25
N GLU A 44 -14.27 -9.73 2.07
CA GLU A 44 -15.29 -9.30 1.11
C GLU A 44 -15.85 -7.92 1.42
N ALA A 45 -15.95 -7.59 2.70
CA ALA A 45 -16.47 -6.28 3.09
C ALA A 45 -15.55 -5.17 2.62
N LEU A 46 -14.25 -5.36 2.76
CA LEU A 46 -13.29 -4.35 2.31
C LEU A 46 -13.26 -4.24 0.80
N VAL A 47 -13.38 -5.37 0.12
CA VAL A 47 -13.42 -5.39 -1.33
C VAL A 47 -14.61 -4.56 -1.83
N ALA A 48 -15.76 -4.72 -1.19
CA ALA A 48 -16.95 -3.97 -1.57
C ALA A 48 -16.79 -2.49 -1.21
N GLU A 49 -16.27 -2.23 -0.04
CA GLU A 49 -16.14 -0.85 0.42
C GLU A 49 -15.22 -0.04 -0.48
N TYR A 50 -14.09 -0.60 -0.86
CA TYR A 50 -13.14 0.12 -1.71
C TYR A 50 -13.30 -0.20 -3.18
N LYS A 51 -14.34 -0.96 -3.53
CA LYS A 51 -14.67 -1.26 -4.94
C LYS A 51 -13.49 -1.83 -5.69
N ILE A 52 -12.87 -2.83 -5.09
CA ILE A 52 -11.71 -3.47 -5.69
C ILE A 52 -12.17 -4.46 -6.75
N LYS A 53 -11.69 -4.30 -7.97
CA LYS A 53 -12.12 -5.16 -9.07
C LYS A 53 -10.98 -5.88 -9.75
N ASN A 54 -9.77 -5.42 -9.59
CA ASN A 54 -8.62 -6.03 -10.24
C ASN A 54 -7.52 -6.25 -9.23
N LEU A 55 -6.59 -7.13 -9.52
CA LEU A 55 -5.51 -7.44 -8.60
C LEU A 55 -4.16 -7.36 -9.29
N PRO A 56 -3.16 -6.92 -8.60
CA PRO A 56 -3.24 -6.32 -7.29
C PRO A 56 -3.75 -4.88 -7.38
N THR A 57 -4.46 -4.43 -6.38
CA THR A 57 -4.85 -3.02 -6.28
C THR A 57 -4.14 -2.44 -5.07
N PHE A 58 -3.48 -1.32 -5.28
CA PHE A 58 -2.78 -0.63 -4.21
C PHE A 58 -3.53 0.65 -3.91
N ILE A 59 -3.90 0.84 -2.67
CA ILE A 59 -4.68 2.01 -2.25
C ILE A 59 -3.94 2.69 -1.13
N LEU A 60 -3.65 3.97 -1.31
CA LEU A 60 -3.05 4.77 -0.27
C LEU A 60 -4.18 5.34 0.59
N LEU A 61 -4.17 5.02 1.86
CA LEU A 61 -5.20 5.47 2.79
C LEU A 61 -4.61 6.44 3.77
N ASP A 62 -5.39 7.45 4.14
CA ASP A 62 -4.95 8.35 5.21
C ASP A 62 -5.34 7.72 6.53
N PHE A 63 -5.05 8.39 7.63
CA PHE A 63 -5.29 7.80 8.93
C PHE A 63 -6.77 7.66 9.26
N ASP A 64 -7.64 8.30 8.50
CA ASP A 64 -9.07 8.12 8.66
C ASP A 64 -9.58 6.94 7.84
N GLY A 65 -8.73 6.32 7.06
CA GLY A 65 -9.14 5.24 6.19
C GLY A 65 -9.69 5.70 4.86
N LYS A 66 -9.52 6.98 4.53
CA LYS A 66 -10.01 7.48 3.25
C LYS A 66 -8.98 7.26 2.18
N GLU A 67 -9.45 6.93 1.01
CA GLU A 67 -8.57 6.70 -0.12
C GLU A 67 -7.99 8.01 -0.62
N VAL A 68 -6.66 8.06 -0.72
CA VAL A 68 -5.97 9.23 -1.25
C VAL A 68 -5.64 9.01 -2.71
N GLU A 69 -5.19 7.81 -3.06
CA GLU A 69 -4.94 7.49 -4.45
C GLU A 69 -4.85 5.99 -4.59
N ARG A 70 -4.91 5.49 -5.81
CA ARG A 70 -4.79 4.04 -6.05
C ARG A 70 -4.21 3.79 -7.42
N PHE A 71 -3.66 2.60 -7.58
CA PHE A 71 -3.32 2.12 -8.91
C PHE A 71 -3.47 0.60 -8.92
N VAL A 72 -3.51 0.02 -10.11
CA VAL A 72 -3.71 -1.40 -10.29
C VAL A 72 -2.52 -1.97 -11.05
N GLY A 73 -2.12 -3.16 -10.67
CA GLY A 73 -1.04 -3.87 -11.36
C GLY A 73 0.28 -3.75 -10.63
N PHE A 74 1.24 -4.58 -11.04
CA PHE A 74 2.55 -4.56 -10.42
C PHE A 74 3.41 -3.57 -11.20
N ASP A 75 3.75 -2.45 -10.59
CA ASP A 75 4.54 -1.41 -11.21
C ASP A 75 5.48 -0.86 -10.15
N LYS A 76 6.75 -1.14 -10.29
CA LYS A 76 7.73 -0.75 -9.28
C LYS A 76 7.82 0.76 -9.10
N VAL A 77 7.71 1.49 -10.20
CA VAL A 77 7.79 2.94 -10.12
C VAL A 77 6.63 3.50 -9.32
N LYS A 78 5.43 3.00 -9.59
CA LYS A 78 4.26 3.47 -8.87
C LYS A 78 4.28 3.04 -7.41
N ILE A 79 4.80 1.86 -7.13
CA ILE A 79 4.94 1.41 -5.76
C ILE A 79 5.90 2.35 -5.02
N ASP A 80 7.04 2.66 -5.63
CA ASP A 80 8.01 3.54 -5.00
C ASP A 80 7.43 4.92 -4.76
N GLU A 81 6.70 5.45 -5.72
CA GLU A 81 6.08 6.75 -5.57
C GLU A 81 5.06 6.77 -4.45
N MET A 82 4.27 5.72 -4.35
CA MET A 82 3.27 5.64 -3.31
C MET A 82 3.92 5.47 -1.94
N LEU A 83 4.99 4.68 -1.87
CA LEU A 83 5.70 4.51 -0.61
C LEU A 83 6.29 5.82 -0.10
N ASP A 84 6.67 6.71 -1.00
CA ASP A 84 7.17 8.01 -0.59
C ASP A 84 6.12 8.85 0.11
N LYS A 85 4.85 8.52 -0.06
CA LYS A 85 3.77 9.26 0.54
C LYS A 85 3.34 8.69 1.88
N VAL A 86 3.90 7.55 2.26
CA VAL A 86 3.61 6.93 3.53
C VAL A 86 4.59 7.49 4.54
N TRP A 87 4.13 7.72 5.75
CA TRP A 87 5.03 8.13 6.82
C TRP A 87 5.71 9.45 6.55
N SER A 88 4.92 10.47 6.31
CA SER A 88 5.50 11.78 6.09
C SER A 88 6.37 12.20 7.25
N ASP A 89 6.11 11.68 8.41
CA ASP A 89 6.95 11.95 9.55
C ASP A 89 8.35 11.44 9.34
N ASP A 90 8.46 10.26 8.73
CA ASP A 90 9.72 9.70 8.45
C ASP A 90 10.50 10.59 7.54
N HIS A 91 9.84 11.16 6.58
CA HIS A 91 10.47 12.04 5.65
C HIS A 91 11.02 13.27 6.34
N VAL A 92 10.27 13.88 7.21
CA VAL A 92 10.71 15.01 7.96
C VAL A 92 11.87 14.62 8.84
N TRP A 93 11.78 13.45 9.43
CA TRP A 93 12.79 12.96 10.30
C TRP A 93 14.12 12.81 9.59
N LYS A 94 14.12 12.39 8.34
CA LYS A 94 15.32 12.27 7.58
C LYS A 94 15.97 13.62 7.36
N PHE A 95 15.18 14.63 7.14
CA PHE A 95 15.73 15.93 6.98
C PHE A 95 16.39 16.39 8.25
N ILE A 96 15.78 16.16 9.36
CA ILE A 96 16.32 16.56 10.64
C ILE A 96 17.62 15.85 10.90
N ARG A 97 17.71 14.61 10.49
CA ARG A 97 18.88 13.88 10.75
C ARG A 97 20.06 14.33 9.93
N CYS A 98 19.83 14.80 8.81
CA CYS A 98 20.90 15.26 7.99
C CYS A 98 21.31 16.64 8.38
#